data_f39b636703ff7619f8a3e3779cef41a8
#
_entry.id   f39b636703ff7619f8a3e3779cef41a8
#
_cell.length_a   1.000
_cell.length_b   1.000
_cell.length_c   1.000
_cell.angle_alpha   90.00
_cell.angle_beta   90.00
_cell.angle_gamma   90.00
#
_symmetry.space_group_name_H-M   'P 1'
#
loop_
_entity.id
_entity.type
_entity.pdbx_description
1 polymer ?
#
loop_
_entity_poly.entity_id
_entity_poly.type
_entity_poly.pdbx_seq_one_letter_code
_entity_poly.pdbx_strand_id
1 'polypeptide(L)'
;MLRLALSTHAETFERIREPLVDRGIEIGHLQAKQRAIRLTDRESVDRFDVGFVFPGRLMEGTAINALHGLPWVNNREDVLTSRNKGGVIAALHAADIPVPETVMVSNPVSESVVIKAAGELSFPVIVKPNSATRGIGVAKATDMDSLLGIVDYLNLVHDYRATGDKSYLIQEYLPDARDYRVMVVDGECVGGVERRLPEELAEGRWKHNVHRGAEATGIEVPAEHRRLAEGVAKALGISYLGVDLLETDRRLVVNETNARPTVDAATKYDDDFYGRLAELIKRTAADT
;
A
#
# COMPACT_ATOMS: atom_id res chain seq x y z
N MET A 1 -18.85 7.18 23.80
CA MET A 1 -18.08 6.15 23.09
C MET A 1 -17.79 6.72 21.71
N LEU A 2 -16.53 6.69 21.28
CA LEU A 2 -16.11 7.21 19.98
C LEU A 2 -16.66 6.30 18.87
N ARG A 3 -17.22 6.86 17.80
CA ARG A 3 -17.76 6.10 16.67
C ARG A 3 -16.83 6.18 15.46
N LEU A 4 -16.22 5.04 15.10
CA LEU A 4 -15.27 4.90 14.01
C LEU A 4 -15.95 4.44 12.72
N ALA A 5 -15.81 5.21 11.65
CA ALA A 5 -16.19 4.82 10.30
C ALA A 5 -15.09 3.96 9.66
N LEU A 6 -15.34 2.68 9.48
CA LEU A 6 -14.37 1.77 8.84
C LEU A 6 -14.68 1.61 7.35
N SER A 7 -13.71 1.94 6.49
CA SER A 7 -13.81 1.78 5.04
C SER A 7 -12.78 0.77 4.48
N THR A 8 -12.69 -0.41 5.09
CA THR A 8 -11.76 -1.47 4.68
C THR A 8 -12.48 -2.78 4.36
N HIS A 9 -11.70 -3.86 4.21
CA HIS A 9 -12.23 -5.21 4.01
C HIS A 9 -12.89 -5.77 5.25
N ALA A 10 -13.84 -6.70 5.07
CA ALA A 10 -14.54 -7.38 6.15
C ALA A 10 -13.60 -8.02 7.18
N GLU A 11 -12.49 -8.63 6.72
CA GLU A 11 -11.49 -9.24 7.60
C GLU A 11 -10.87 -8.25 8.59
N THR A 12 -10.53 -7.03 8.15
CA THR A 12 -10.04 -5.98 9.06
C THR A 12 -11.12 -5.62 10.07
N PHE A 13 -12.38 -5.48 9.62
CA PHE A 13 -13.51 -5.16 10.50
C PHE A 13 -13.65 -6.17 11.63
N GLU A 14 -13.69 -7.45 11.31
CA GLU A 14 -13.85 -8.50 12.31
C GLU A 14 -12.68 -8.56 13.30
N ARG A 15 -11.45 -8.36 12.82
CA ARG A 15 -10.25 -8.47 13.65
C ARG A 15 -10.04 -7.31 14.63
N ILE A 16 -10.50 -6.09 14.28
CA ILE A 16 -10.29 -4.92 15.14
C ILE A 16 -11.49 -4.59 16.01
N ARG A 17 -12.67 -5.19 15.75
CA ARG A 17 -13.93 -4.83 16.40
C ARG A 17 -13.85 -4.98 17.92
N GLU A 18 -13.65 -6.20 18.43
CA GLU A 18 -13.60 -6.46 19.85
C GLU A 18 -12.47 -5.68 20.55
N PRO A 19 -11.20 -5.72 20.05
CA PRO A 19 -10.12 -5.00 20.67
C PRO A 19 -10.32 -3.49 20.77
N LEU A 20 -11.03 -2.86 19.82
CA LEU A 20 -11.30 -1.44 19.85
C LEU A 20 -12.54 -1.09 20.71
N VAL A 21 -13.55 -1.96 20.74
CA VAL A 21 -14.70 -1.78 21.65
C VAL A 21 -14.24 -1.79 23.10
N ASP A 22 -13.34 -2.70 23.48
CA ASP A 22 -12.74 -2.76 24.83
C ASP A 22 -11.96 -1.47 25.20
N ARG A 23 -11.58 -0.69 24.18
CA ARG A 23 -10.87 0.60 24.33
C ARG A 23 -11.78 1.81 24.15
N GLY A 24 -13.10 1.60 24.15
CA GLY A 24 -14.12 2.66 24.09
C GLY A 24 -14.39 3.21 22.67
N ILE A 25 -14.07 2.42 21.61
CA ILE A 25 -14.30 2.79 20.21
C ILE A 25 -15.33 1.83 19.61
N GLU A 26 -16.51 2.33 19.26
CA GLU A 26 -17.53 1.61 18.51
C GLU A 26 -17.24 1.70 17.02
N ILE A 27 -17.33 0.57 16.28
CA ILE A 27 -17.01 0.51 14.87
C ILE A 27 -18.29 0.38 14.04
N GLY A 28 -18.43 1.26 13.04
CA GLY A 28 -19.43 1.13 11.99
C GLY A 28 -18.79 1.01 10.61
N HIS A 29 -19.46 0.31 9.69
CA HIS A 29 -18.96 0.14 8.34
C HIS A 29 -19.40 1.28 7.42
N LEU A 30 -18.46 1.99 6.81
CA LEU A 30 -18.70 3.02 5.81
C LEU A 30 -18.46 2.46 4.40
N GLN A 31 -19.55 2.05 3.74
CA GLN A 31 -19.46 1.45 2.40
C GLN A 31 -19.51 2.54 1.32
N ALA A 32 -18.46 2.62 0.50
CA ALA A 32 -18.38 3.57 -0.62
C ALA A 32 -18.73 2.95 -2.00
N LYS A 33 -19.01 1.66 -2.08
CA LYS A 33 -19.27 0.94 -3.33
C LYS A 33 -20.57 0.15 -3.26
N GLN A 34 -21.13 -0.20 -4.43
CA GLN A 34 -22.28 -1.07 -4.57
C GLN A 34 -23.53 -0.55 -3.84
N ARG A 35 -23.71 0.77 -3.77
CA ARG A 35 -24.88 1.43 -3.20
C ARG A 35 -25.18 2.74 -3.92
N ALA A 36 -26.42 3.19 -3.85
CA ALA A 36 -26.79 4.58 -4.15
C ALA A 36 -26.57 5.46 -2.91
N ILE A 37 -26.05 6.66 -3.11
CA ILE A 37 -25.78 7.64 -2.06
C ILE A 37 -26.54 8.92 -2.38
N ARG A 38 -27.43 9.36 -1.50
CA ARG A 38 -28.17 10.61 -1.66
C ARG A 38 -27.31 11.77 -1.18
N LEU A 39 -26.72 12.52 -2.11
CA LEU A 39 -25.77 13.59 -1.81
C LEU A 39 -26.39 14.86 -1.21
N THR A 40 -27.71 15.02 -1.30
CA THR A 40 -28.45 16.18 -0.81
C THR A 40 -29.19 15.94 0.50
N ASP A 41 -28.97 14.82 1.15
CA ASP A 41 -29.60 14.43 2.41
C ASP A 41 -28.54 14.05 3.44
N ARG A 42 -28.26 15.01 4.34
CA ARG A 42 -27.29 14.82 5.44
C ARG A 42 -27.90 14.10 6.64
N GLU A 43 -29.21 14.04 6.76
CA GLU A 43 -29.88 13.45 7.93
C GLU A 43 -29.93 11.91 7.85
N SER A 44 -29.79 11.36 6.64
CA SER A 44 -29.79 9.91 6.41
C SER A 44 -28.43 9.25 6.61
N VAL A 45 -27.41 9.98 7.07
CA VAL A 45 -26.03 9.49 7.18
C VAL A 45 -25.72 9.11 8.62
N ASP A 46 -25.20 7.90 8.83
CA ASP A 46 -24.71 7.48 10.15
C ASP A 46 -23.70 8.49 10.69
N ARG A 47 -23.83 8.85 11.96
CA ARG A 47 -22.90 9.77 12.61
C ARG A 47 -21.68 9.03 13.09
N PHE A 48 -20.51 9.43 12.59
CA PHE A 48 -19.20 8.98 13.01
C PHE A 48 -18.38 10.18 13.50
N ASP A 49 -17.39 9.91 14.33
CA ASP A 49 -16.49 10.94 14.86
C ASP A 49 -15.17 10.96 14.09
N VAL A 50 -14.75 9.82 13.54
CA VAL A 50 -13.48 9.66 12.82
C VAL A 50 -13.59 8.52 11.80
N GLY A 51 -12.81 8.58 10.71
CA GLY A 51 -12.67 7.53 9.72
C GLY A 51 -11.36 6.76 9.85
N PHE A 52 -11.41 5.46 9.61
CA PHE A 52 -10.22 4.62 9.52
C PHE A 52 -10.08 4.06 8.12
N VAL A 53 -9.08 4.46 7.53
CA VAL A 53 -8.51 4.60 6.20
C VAL A 53 -9.49 5.03 5.12
N PHE A 54 -9.15 6.12 4.44
CA PHE A 54 -9.98 6.72 3.41
C PHE A 54 -10.40 5.69 2.34
N PRO A 55 -11.64 5.76 1.81
CA PRO A 55 -12.14 4.79 0.84
C PRO A 55 -11.22 4.59 -0.35
N GLY A 56 -11.01 3.32 -0.76
CA GLY A 56 -10.16 3.00 -1.91
C GLY A 56 -10.71 3.49 -3.25
N ARG A 57 -12.02 3.74 -3.35
CA ARG A 57 -12.66 4.49 -4.43
C ARG A 57 -12.63 5.97 -4.08
N LEU A 58 -11.59 6.66 -4.53
CA LEU A 58 -11.28 8.02 -4.08
C LEU A 58 -12.34 9.04 -4.43
N MET A 59 -12.97 8.93 -5.61
CA MET A 59 -14.02 9.87 -6.03
C MET A 59 -15.29 9.71 -5.19
N GLU A 60 -15.78 8.49 -5.03
CA GLU A 60 -16.93 8.18 -4.18
C GLU A 60 -16.61 8.48 -2.71
N GLY A 61 -15.38 8.18 -2.27
CA GLY A 61 -14.90 8.52 -0.93
C GLY A 61 -14.92 10.01 -0.67
N THR A 62 -14.51 10.83 -1.63
CA THR A 62 -14.58 12.30 -1.52
C THR A 62 -16.01 12.80 -1.38
N ALA A 63 -16.94 12.26 -2.18
CA ALA A 63 -18.36 12.61 -2.07
C ALA A 63 -18.95 12.23 -0.71
N ILE A 64 -18.63 11.05 -0.20
CA ILE A 64 -19.04 10.59 1.13
C ILE A 64 -18.43 11.47 2.21
N ASN A 65 -17.13 11.77 2.13
CA ASN A 65 -16.48 12.61 3.12
C ASN A 65 -17.04 14.03 3.15
N ALA A 66 -17.48 14.56 2.01
CA ALA A 66 -18.16 15.86 1.96
C ALA A 66 -19.51 15.86 2.73
N LEU A 67 -20.17 14.71 2.85
CA LEU A 67 -21.39 14.56 3.65
C LEU A 67 -21.07 14.44 5.16
N HIS A 68 -20.04 13.70 5.51
CA HIS A 68 -19.71 13.38 6.89
C HIS A 68 -18.78 14.41 7.57
N GLY A 69 -17.81 14.99 6.82
CA GLY A 69 -16.81 15.91 7.36
C GLY A 69 -15.84 15.27 8.34
N LEU A 70 -15.50 13.97 8.13
CA LEU A 70 -14.70 13.22 9.09
C LEU A 70 -13.20 13.53 8.96
N PRO A 71 -12.47 13.64 10.10
CA PRO A 71 -11.03 13.41 10.10
C PRO A 71 -10.74 11.92 9.84
N TRP A 72 -9.58 11.62 9.24
CA TRP A 72 -9.24 10.25 8.83
C TRP A 72 -7.86 9.85 9.32
N VAL A 73 -7.76 8.69 9.94
CA VAL A 73 -6.48 7.97 9.99
C VAL A 73 -6.19 7.52 8.56
N ASN A 74 -5.13 8.02 7.97
CA ASN A 74 -4.84 7.99 6.54
C ASN A 74 -5.97 8.59 5.70
N ASN A 75 -5.85 9.86 5.45
CA ASN A 75 -6.77 10.64 4.64
C ASN A 75 -6.62 10.32 3.13
N ARG A 76 -7.30 11.09 2.29
CA ARG A 76 -7.26 10.92 0.84
C ARG A 76 -5.86 11.07 0.25
N GLU A 77 -5.10 12.04 0.74
CA GLU A 77 -3.76 12.35 0.22
C GLU A 77 -2.76 11.26 0.63
N ASP A 78 -2.86 10.71 1.84
CA ASP A 78 -2.05 9.57 2.30
C ASP A 78 -2.25 8.34 1.39
N VAL A 79 -3.51 8.06 1.04
CA VAL A 79 -3.85 6.95 0.14
C VAL A 79 -3.34 7.20 -1.28
N LEU A 80 -3.41 8.44 -1.79
CA LEU A 80 -2.87 8.81 -3.10
C LEU A 80 -1.35 8.74 -3.12
N THR A 81 -0.68 9.29 -2.11
CA THR A 81 0.77 9.26 -1.96
C THR A 81 1.29 7.83 -2.00
N SER A 82 0.77 6.96 -1.13
CA SER A 82 1.20 5.56 -1.10
C SER A 82 0.86 4.78 -2.37
N ARG A 83 -0.17 5.18 -3.11
CA ARG A 83 -0.57 4.54 -4.38
C ARG A 83 0.34 4.92 -5.55
N ASN A 84 0.94 6.11 -5.51
CA ASN A 84 1.87 6.60 -6.52
C ASN A 84 3.28 6.03 -6.28
N LYS A 85 3.57 4.85 -6.82
CA LYS A 85 4.83 4.14 -6.61
C LYS A 85 6.05 4.95 -7.02
N GLY A 86 5.99 5.62 -8.16
CA GLY A 86 7.07 6.48 -8.64
C GLY A 86 7.31 7.66 -7.70
N GLY A 87 6.23 8.30 -7.22
CA GLY A 87 6.31 9.38 -6.23
C GLY A 87 6.90 8.91 -4.90
N VAL A 88 6.50 7.72 -4.42
CA VAL A 88 7.07 7.09 -3.21
C VAL A 88 8.58 6.85 -3.40
N ILE A 89 8.98 6.18 -4.48
CA ILE A 89 10.40 5.89 -4.74
C ILE A 89 11.22 7.17 -4.79
N ALA A 90 10.75 8.21 -5.49
CA ALA A 90 11.45 9.49 -5.59
C ALA A 90 11.57 10.19 -4.21
N ALA A 91 10.50 10.19 -3.42
CA ALA A 91 10.51 10.79 -2.08
C ALA A 91 11.45 10.05 -1.12
N LEU A 92 11.45 8.71 -1.17
CA LEU A 92 12.32 7.89 -0.34
C LEU A 92 13.80 8.05 -0.74
N HIS A 93 14.09 8.06 -2.04
CA HIS A 93 15.44 8.33 -2.54
C HIS A 93 15.96 9.71 -2.10
N ALA A 94 15.11 10.74 -2.18
CA ALA A 94 15.47 12.09 -1.70
C ALA A 94 15.67 12.16 -0.18
N ALA A 95 15.17 11.20 0.58
CA ALA A 95 15.38 11.05 2.02
C ALA A 95 16.50 10.07 2.38
N ASP A 96 17.36 9.70 1.42
CA ASP A 96 18.44 8.71 1.57
C ASP A 96 17.97 7.32 2.05
N ILE A 97 16.72 6.97 1.78
CA ILE A 97 16.14 5.65 2.08
C ILE A 97 16.38 4.71 0.89
N PRO A 98 16.96 3.53 1.11
CA PRO A 98 17.28 2.58 0.04
C PRO A 98 16.03 2.10 -0.71
N VAL A 99 16.05 2.26 -2.04
CA VAL A 99 15.02 1.79 -2.97
C VAL A 99 15.67 1.07 -4.14
N PRO A 100 14.97 0.20 -4.86
CA PRO A 100 15.48 -0.40 -6.10
C PRO A 100 15.68 0.67 -7.18
N GLU A 101 16.69 0.49 -8.03
CA GLU A 101 16.87 1.34 -9.21
C GLU A 101 15.62 1.30 -10.09
N THR A 102 15.09 2.48 -10.40
CA THR A 102 13.77 2.58 -11.04
C THR A 102 13.72 3.76 -12.00
N VAL A 103 13.22 3.51 -13.20
CA VAL A 103 12.91 4.53 -14.19
C VAL A 103 11.39 4.61 -14.38
N MET A 104 10.83 5.81 -14.35
CA MET A 104 9.42 6.04 -14.67
C MET A 104 9.28 6.45 -16.13
N VAL A 105 8.42 5.76 -16.86
CA VAL A 105 8.02 6.11 -18.22
C VAL A 105 6.62 6.67 -18.20
N SER A 106 6.44 7.88 -18.73
CA SER A 106 5.15 8.57 -18.82
C SER A 106 4.66 8.59 -20.26
N ASN A 107 3.66 7.77 -20.57
CA ASN A 107 3.09 7.65 -21.91
C ASN A 107 2.31 8.89 -22.36
N PRO A 108 2.23 9.14 -23.69
CA PRO A 108 2.83 8.35 -24.79
C PRO A 108 4.31 8.68 -25.03
N VAL A 109 5.11 7.65 -25.26
CA VAL A 109 6.53 7.76 -25.65
C VAL A 109 6.82 6.88 -26.86
N SER A 110 7.92 7.17 -27.58
CA SER A 110 8.42 6.28 -28.62
C SER A 110 9.14 5.07 -28.02
N GLU A 111 9.21 3.98 -28.76
CA GLU A 111 9.97 2.77 -28.39
C GLU A 111 11.42 3.07 -28.02
N SER A 112 12.06 4.00 -28.75
CA SER A 112 13.44 4.43 -28.47
C SER A 112 13.63 5.02 -27.06
N VAL A 113 12.62 5.67 -26.50
CA VAL A 113 12.63 6.18 -25.10
C VAL A 113 12.61 5.01 -24.13
N VAL A 114 11.78 3.99 -24.39
CA VAL A 114 11.70 2.78 -23.55
C VAL A 114 13.02 2.02 -23.57
N ILE A 115 13.61 1.82 -24.76
CA ILE A 115 14.90 1.16 -24.93
C ILE A 115 16.00 1.90 -24.17
N LYS A 116 16.04 3.24 -24.27
CA LYS A 116 17.01 4.05 -23.54
C LYS A 116 16.82 3.91 -22.02
N ALA A 117 15.58 4.01 -21.53
CA ALA A 117 15.27 3.88 -20.11
C ALA A 117 15.66 2.50 -19.55
N ALA A 118 15.40 1.42 -20.29
CA ALA A 118 15.77 0.08 -19.90
C ALA A 118 17.30 -0.17 -20.00
N GLY A 119 17.98 0.54 -20.89
CA GLY A 119 19.44 0.44 -21.06
C GLY A 119 20.26 0.93 -19.86
N GLU A 120 19.61 1.65 -18.92
CA GLU A 120 20.21 2.06 -17.64
C GLU A 120 20.16 0.95 -16.59
N LEU A 121 19.39 -0.12 -16.83
CA LEU A 121 19.18 -1.26 -15.93
C LEU A 121 19.70 -2.56 -16.53
N SER A 122 20.01 -3.54 -15.68
CA SER A 122 20.39 -4.88 -16.10
C SER A 122 19.18 -5.81 -16.16
N PHE A 123 19.02 -6.57 -17.27
CA PHE A 123 17.99 -7.60 -17.34
C PHE A 123 18.29 -8.80 -16.42
N PRO A 124 17.27 -9.46 -15.88
CA PRO A 124 15.84 -9.15 -16.05
C PRO A 124 15.41 -7.88 -15.30
N VAL A 125 14.34 -7.23 -15.79
CA VAL A 125 13.73 -6.06 -15.15
C VAL A 125 12.27 -6.31 -14.78
N ILE A 126 11.76 -5.55 -13.82
CA ILE A 126 10.35 -5.54 -13.42
C ILE A 126 9.64 -4.38 -14.10
N VAL A 127 8.53 -4.65 -14.75
CA VAL A 127 7.61 -3.63 -15.26
C VAL A 127 6.35 -3.61 -14.41
N LYS A 128 5.97 -2.44 -13.92
CA LYS A 128 4.77 -2.30 -13.08
C LYS A 128 4.04 -0.99 -13.35
N PRO A 129 2.69 -0.99 -13.46
CA PRO A 129 1.91 0.25 -13.52
C PRO A 129 2.15 1.08 -12.26
N ASN A 130 2.22 2.39 -12.40
CA ASN A 130 2.53 3.29 -11.28
C ASN A 130 1.47 3.23 -10.18
N SER A 131 0.19 3.28 -10.51
CA SER A 131 -0.92 3.40 -9.54
C SER A 131 -1.72 2.11 -9.30
N ALA A 132 -1.35 0.98 -9.93
CA ALA A 132 -2.03 -0.29 -9.71
C ALA A 132 -1.73 -0.89 -8.33
N THR A 133 -2.68 -1.68 -7.83
CA THR A 133 -2.59 -2.33 -6.51
C THR A 133 -2.63 -3.85 -6.64
N ARG A 134 -2.29 -4.57 -5.57
CA ARG A 134 -2.33 -6.05 -5.48
C ARG A 134 -1.45 -6.78 -6.50
N GLY A 135 -0.37 -6.16 -6.96
CA GLY A 135 0.52 -6.74 -7.95
C GLY A 135 -0.10 -6.98 -9.33
N ILE A 136 -1.26 -6.33 -9.62
CA ILE A 136 -1.89 -6.39 -10.95
C ILE A 136 -1.02 -5.62 -11.94
N GLY A 137 -0.78 -6.22 -13.12
CA GLY A 137 0.03 -5.62 -14.18
C GLY A 137 1.54 -5.67 -13.94
N VAL A 138 2.01 -6.22 -12.81
CA VAL A 138 3.44 -6.41 -12.57
C VAL A 138 3.95 -7.58 -13.39
N ALA A 139 4.98 -7.38 -14.19
CA ALA A 139 5.59 -8.40 -15.06
C ALA A 139 7.12 -8.37 -14.94
N LYS A 140 7.77 -9.49 -15.26
CA LYS A 140 9.22 -9.59 -15.37
C LYS A 140 9.59 -9.74 -16.86
N ALA A 141 10.42 -8.85 -17.36
CA ALA A 141 10.99 -8.93 -18.70
C ALA A 141 12.42 -9.47 -18.59
N THR A 142 12.71 -10.49 -19.37
CA THR A 142 14.03 -11.17 -19.37
C THR A 142 15.02 -10.57 -20.37
N ASP A 143 14.50 -9.85 -21.34
CA ASP A 143 15.20 -9.23 -22.45
C ASP A 143 14.41 -8.05 -23.01
N MET A 144 14.96 -7.36 -24.00
CA MET A 144 14.35 -6.18 -24.61
C MET A 144 13.05 -6.51 -25.34
N ASP A 145 12.97 -7.61 -26.05
CA ASP A 145 11.77 -7.98 -26.83
C ASP A 145 10.59 -8.28 -25.89
N SER A 146 10.84 -8.99 -24.79
CA SER A 146 9.81 -9.23 -23.76
C SER A 146 9.38 -7.95 -23.04
N LEU A 147 10.30 -7.00 -22.83
CA LEU A 147 9.97 -5.68 -22.28
C LEU A 147 9.04 -4.91 -23.21
N LEU A 148 9.38 -4.80 -24.49
CA LEU A 148 8.59 -4.07 -25.47
C LEU A 148 7.19 -4.69 -25.61
N GLY A 149 7.08 -6.02 -25.67
CA GLY A 149 5.79 -6.71 -25.69
C GLY A 149 4.92 -6.44 -24.45
N ILE A 150 5.52 -6.33 -23.25
CA ILE A 150 4.80 -5.94 -22.03
C ILE A 150 4.34 -4.47 -22.12
N VAL A 151 5.18 -3.58 -22.62
CA VAL A 151 4.86 -2.15 -22.80
C VAL A 151 3.73 -1.96 -23.81
N ASP A 152 3.74 -2.68 -24.91
CA ASP A 152 2.66 -2.65 -25.91
C ASP A 152 1.34 -3.07 -25.30
N TYR A 153 1.32 -4.13 -24.50
CA TYR A 153 0.13 -4.54 -23.77
C TYR A 153 -0.34 -3.48 -22.76
N LEU A 154 0.58 -2.87 -22.02
CA LEU A 154 0.24 -1.76 -21.11
C LEU A 154 -0.34 -0.57 -21.87
N ASN A 155 0.22 -0.20 -23.01
CA ASN A 155 -0.29 0.88 -23.85
C ASN A 155 -1.72 0.61 -24.34
N LEU A 156 -2.03 -0.66 -24.62
CA LEU A 156 -3.34 -1.08 -25.09
C LEU A 156 -4.41 -1.02 -23.98
N VAL A 157 -4.08 -1.40 -22.74
CA VAL A 157 -5.05 -1.61 -21.65
C VAL A 157 -5.03 -0.54 -20.58
N HIS A 158 -3.96 0.24 -20.48
CA HIS A 158 -3.73 1.17 -19.38
C HIS A 158 -4.31 2.55 -19.69
N ASP A 159 -5.63 2.70 -19.52
CA ASP A 159 -6.33 3.99 -19.59
C ASP A 159 -6.95 4.34 -18.22
N TYR A 160 -6.11 4.76 -17.27
CA TYR A 160 -6.57 5.23 -15.96
C TYR A 160 -7.12 6.65 -16.05
N ARG A 161 -8.31 6.79 -16.65
CA ARG A 161 -8.97 8.09 -16.88
C ARG A 161 -9.23 8.86 -15.60
N ALA A 162 -9.55 8.15 -14.51
CA ALA A 162 -9.94 8.77 -13.25
C ALA A 162 -8.79 9.50 -12.54
N THR A 163 -7.54 9.07 -12.73
CA THR A 163 -6.35 9.69 -12.12
C THR A 163 -5.50 10.46 -13.14
N GLY A 164 -5.78 10.31 -14.43
CA GLY A 164 -4.92 10.82 -15.51
C GLY A 164 -3.55 10.11 -15.59
N ASP A 165 -3.32 9.08 -14.79
CA ASP A 165 -2.05 8.36 -14.74
C ASP A 165 -1.91 7.43 -15.95
N LYS A 166 -0.86 7.67 -16.74
CA LYS A 166 -0.44 6.86 -17.89
C LYS A 166 0.99 6.38 -17.73
N SER A 167 1.49 6.36 -16.50
CA SER A 167 2.87 6.00 -16.24
C SER A 167 3.01 4.56 -15.77
N TYR A 168 4.18 4.00 -16.07
CA TYR A 168 4.65 2.72 -15.55
C TYR A 168 6.11 2.84 -15.15
N LEU A 169 6.55 1.92 -14.33
CA LEU A 169 7.91 1.84 -13.83
C LEU A 169 8.63 0.67 -14.48
N ILE A 170 9.88 0.89 -14.88
CA ILE A 170 10.86 -0.14 -15.18
C ILE A 170 11.83 -0.14 -14.00
N GLN A 171 11.95 -1.27 -13.33
CA GLN A 171 12.71 -1.39 -12.09
C GLN A 171 13.64 -2.58 -12.15
N GLU A 172 14.81 -2.48 -11.52
CA GLU A 172 15.70 -3.61 -11.36
C GLU A 172 15.00 -4.81 -10.72
N TYR A 173 15.35 -5.99 -11.14
CA TYR A 173 14.93 -7.23 -10.51
C TYR A 173 15.96 -7.64 -9.45
N LEU A 174 15.50 -7.93 -8.26
CA LEU A 174 16.33 -8.44 -7.16
C LEU A 174 16.13 -9.95 -7.06
N PRO A 175 17.07 -10.76 -7.59
CA PRO A 175 16.95 -12.20 -7.52
C PRO A 175 17.03 -12.67 -6.06
N ASP A 176 16.30 -13.75 -5.76
CA ASP A 176 16.32 -14.45 -4.46
C ASP A 176 16.06 -13.55 -3.24
N ALA A 177 15.44 -12.38 -3.47
CA ALA A 177 15.10 -11.48 -2.40
C ALA A 177 14.02 -12.09 -1.52
N ARG A 178 14.23 -12.03 -0.21
CA ARG A 178 13.20 -12.30 0.80
C ARG A 178 12.24 -11.12 0.86
N ASP A 179 10.97 -11.40 1.02
CA ASP A 179 9.88 -10.42 0.95
C ASP A 179 9.23 -10.27 2.33
N TYR A 180 9.25 -9.04 2.84
CA TYR A 180 8.72 -8.70 4.14
C TYR A 180 7.66 -7.61 4.04
N ARG A 181 6.66 -7.67 4.92
CA ARG A 181 5.79 -6.53 5.21
C ARG A 181 5.93 -6.14 6.65
N VAL A 182 6.37 -4.92 6.89
CA VAL A 182 6.48 -4.31 8.22
C VAL A 182 5.34 -3.31 8.41
N MET A 183 4.67 -3.40 9.55
CA MET A 183 3.57 -2.50 9.90
C MET A 183 4.05 -1.39 10.82
N VAL A 184 3.69 -0.15 10.46
CA VAL A 184 3.98 1.05 11.24
C VAL A 184 2.68 1.72 11.64
N VAL A 185 2.55 2.04 12.92
CA VAL A 185 1.45 2.81 13.50
C VAL A 185 2.05 3.98 14.26
N ASP A 186 1.65 5.19 13.91
CA ASP A 186 2.10 6.41 14.58
C ASP A 186 3.64 6.57 14.61
N GLY A 187 4.28 6.21 13.51
CA GLY A 187 5.74 6.29 13.37
C GLY A 187 6.52 5.15 14.01
N GLU A 188 5.88 4.21 14.70
CA GLU A 188 6.52 3.08 15.34
C GLU A 188 6.13 1.74 14.70
N CYS A 189 7.11 0.87 14.52
CA CYS A 189 6.90 -0.49 14.04
C CYS A 189 6.12 -1.31 15.10
N VAL A 190 5.04 -1.93 14.66
CA VAL A 190 4.13 -2.73 15.50
C VAL A 190 4.07 -4.20 15.11
N GLY A 191 4.98 -4.67 14.29
CA GLY A 191 5.07 -6.06 13.87
C GLY A 191 5.34 -6.22 12.39
N GLY A 192 5.49 -7.45 11.95
CA GLY A 192 5.76 -7.75 10.54
C GLY A 192 5.61 -9.21 10.20
N VAL A 193 5.58 -9.46 8.91
CA VAL A 193 5.48 -10.81 8.33
C VAL A 193 6.54 -11.00 7.27
N GLU A 194 7.06 -12.22 7.17
CA GLU A 194 7.76 -12.69 5.99
C GLU A 194 6.76 -13.37 5.05
N ARG A 195 6.85 -13.08 3.75
CA ARG A 195 5.99 -13.67 2.72
C ARG A 195 6.79 -14.63 1.87
N ARG A 196 6.41 -15.89 1.84
CA ARG A 196 7.06 -16.93 1.04
C ARG A 196 6.06 -17.68 0.19
N LEU A 197 6.48 -18.04 -1.02
CA LEU A 197 5.75 -19.05 -1.80
C LEU A 197 6.10 -20.43 -1.22
N PRO A 198 5.08 -21.29 -0.94
CA PRO A 198 5.34 -22.70 -0.66
C PRO A 198 6.15 -23.34 -1.80
N GLU A 199 7.03 -24.27 -1.47
CA GLU A 199 7.92 -24.93 -2.45
C GLU A 199 7.14 -25.51 -3.62
N GLU A 200 5.96 -26.09 -3.36
CA GLU A 200 5.08 -26.67 -4.38
C GLU A 200 4.54 -25.63 -5.38
N LEU A 201 4.50 -24.35 -5.00
CA LEU A 201 4.05 -23.24 -5.84
C LEU A 201 5.19 -22.37 -6.36
N ALA A 202 6.43 -22.64 -5.97
CA ALA A 202 7.58 -21.79 -6.28
C ALA A 202 8.11 -22.00 -7.70
N GLU A 203 7.89 -23.18 -8.31
CA GLU A 203 8.37 -23.49 -9.65
C GLU A 203 7.84 -22.49 -10.69
N GLY A 204 8.74 -21.78 -11.37
CA GLY A 204 8.41 -20.75 -12.36
C GLY A 204 7.75 -19.47 -11.81
N ARG A 205 7.62 -19.32 -10.49
CA ARG A 205 7.00 -18.17 -9.83
C ARG A 205 8.01 -17.39 -9.02
N TRP A 206 7.89 -16.08 -9.05
CA TRP A 206 8.80 -15.15 -8.36
C TRP A 206 8.07 -14.08 -7.52
N LYS A 207 6.73 -14.03 -7.60
CA LYS A 207 5.91 -13.05 -6.86
C LYS A 207 5.43 -13.66 -5.56
N HIS A 208 5.75 -13.04 -4.44
CA HIS A 208 5.34 -13.46 -3.09
C HIS A 208 4.02 -12.81 -2.64
N ASN A 209 3.07 -12.62 -3.56
CA ASN A 209 1.77 -12.05 -3.23
C ASN A 209 0.88 -13.07 -2.53
N VAL A 210 0.35 -12.74 -1.35
CA VAL A 210 -0.60 -13.59 -0.59
C VAL A 210 -1.83 -13.96 -1.42
N HIS A 211 -2.37 -13.02 -2.21
CA HIS A 211 -3.49 -13.30 -3.12
C HIS A 211 -3.17 -14.33 -4.22
N ARG A 212 -1.93 -14.72 -4.39
CA ARG A 212 -1.45 -15.72 -5.34
C ARG A 212 -0.92 -16.98 -4.68
N GLY A 213 -1.22 -17.15 -3.38
CA GLY A 213 -0.88 -18.36 -2.63
C GLY A 213 0.42 -18.26 -1.83
N ALA A 214 1.03 -17.08 -1.69
CA ALA A 214 2.12 -16.92 -0.75
C ALA A 214 1.59 -16.94 0.69
N GLU A 215 2.34 -17.57 1.57
CA GLU A 215 2.08 -17.57 3.02
C GLU A 215 2.74 -16.36 3.67
N ALA A 216 2.06 -15.79 4.68
CA ALA A 216 2.56 -14.68 5.48
C ALA A 216 2.73 -15.15 6.92
N THR A 217 3.98 -15.32 7.34
CA THR A 217 4.32 -15.77 8.70
C THR A 217 4.77 -14.59 9.55
N GLY A 218 4.24 -14.46 10.77
CA GLY A 218 4.68 -13.45 11.74
C GLY A 218 6.14 -13.66 12.11
N ILE A 219 6.88 -12.57 12.22
CA ILE A 219 8.30 -12.58 12.59
C ILE A 219 8.58 -11.58 13.70
N GLU A 220 9.62 -11.83 14.49
CA GLU A 220 10.28 -10.77 15.24
C GLU A 220 10.99 -9.86 14.22
N VAL A 221 10.54 -8.59 14.13
CA VAL A 221 11.05 -7.67 13.12
C VAL A 221 12.49 -7.25 13.45
N PRO A 222 13.48 -7.55 12.58
CA PRO A 222 14.86 -7.17 12.82
C PRO A 222 15.02 -5.65 12.98
N ALA A 223 15.98 -5.21 13.80
CA ALA A 223 16.16 -3.79 14.11
C ALA A 223 16.40 -2.91 12.87
N GLU A 224 17.04 -3.45 11.84
CA GLU A 224 17.26 -2.72 10.57
C GLU A 224 15.96 -2.53 9.79
N HIS A 225 15.14 -3.58 9.66
CA HIS A 225 13.83 -3.53 9.01
C HIS A 225 12.89 -2.56 9.74
N ARG A 226 12.90 -2.59 11.09
CA ARG A 226 12.14 -1.66 11.93
C ARG A 226 12.52 -0.22 11.64
N ARG A 227 13.81 0.13 11.76
CA ARG A 227 14.31 1.50 11.49
C ARG A 227 14.00 1.98 10.08
N LEU A 228 14.14 1.09 9.09
CA LEU A 228 13.84 1.41 7.71
C LEU A 228 12.36 1.73 7.51
N ALA A 229 11.46 0.88 8.03
CA ALA A 229 10.02 1.08 7.89
C ALA A 229 9.53 2.34 8.63
N GLU A 230 10.05 2.62 9.83
CA GLU A 230 9.76 3.85 10.59
C GLU A 230 10.26 5.09 9.83
N GLY A 231 11.46 5.01 9.24
CA GLY A 231 11.99 6.05 8.37
C GLY A 231 11.11 6.35 7.16
N VAL A 232 10.56 5.31 6.54
CA VAL A 232 9.59 5.43 5.43
C VAL A 232 8.31 6.15 5.86
N ALA A 233 7.71 5.74 6.97
CA ALA A 233 6.50 6.35 7.49
C ALA A 233 6.71 7.83 7.79
N LYS A 234 7.86 8.17 8.40
CA LYS A 234 8.26 9.56 8.67
C LYS A 234 8.48 10.37 7.39
N ALA A 235 9.20 9.82 6.40
CA ALA A 235 9.48 10.50 5.14
C ALA A 235 8.21 10.81 4.33
N LEU A 236 7.21 9.91 4.39
CA LEU A 236 5.94 10.07 3.69
C LEU A 236 4.87 10.80 4.52
N GLY A 237 5.07 10.96 5.83
CA GLY A 237 4.09 11.58 6.74
C GLY A 237 2.82 10.74 6.93
N ILE A 238 2.89 9.41 6.78
CA ILE A 238 1.73 8.52 6.83
C ILE A 238 1.71 7.76 8.17
N SER A 239 0.64 7.94 8.95
CA SER A 239 0.56 7.43 10.32
C SER A 239 0.24 5.93 10.43
N TYR A 240 -0.44 5.34 9.45
CA TYR A 240 -0.78 3.91 9.42
C TYR A 240 -0.30 3.31 8.10
N LEU A 241 0.79 2.56 8.12
CA LEU A 241 1.50 2.19 6.89
C LEU A 241 1.99 0.74 6.93
N GLY A 242 1.72 -0.01 5.86
CA GLY A 242 2.42 -1.24 5.55
C GLY A 242 3.59 -0.93 4.60
N VAL A 243 4.80 -1.30 5.00
CA VAL A 243 6.02 -1.12 4.22
C VAL A 243 6.49 -2.48 3.71
N ASP A 244 6.56 -2.65 2.40
CA ASP A 244 7.04 -3.87 1.77
C ASP A 244 8.54 -3.74 1.50
N LEU A 245 9.32 -4.62 2.11
CA LEU A 245 10.77 -4.64 2.02
C LEU A 245 11.24 -5.85 1.23
N LEU A 246 12.29 -5.67 0.46
CA LEU A 246 13.03 -6.76 -0.18
C LEU A 246 14.44 -6.82 0.39
N GLU A 247 14.84 -7.99 0.88
CA GLU A 247 16.16 -8.25 1.44
C GLU A 247 16.91 -9.28 0.59
N THR A 248 18.09 -8.90 0.14
CA THR A 248 19.06 -9.79 -0.49
C THR A 248 20.26 -9.95 0.43
N ASP A 249 21.21 -10.83 0.10
CA ASP A 249 22.46 -10.97 0.84
C ASP A 249 23.31 -9.68 0.87
N ARG A 250 23.01 -8.71 0.02
CA ARG A 250 23.79 -7.49 -0.15
C ARG A 250 23.13 -6.24 0.39
N ARG A 251 21.79 -6.18 0.39
CA ARG A 251 21.06 -4.95 0.74
C ARG A 251 19.60 -5.22 1.10
N LEU A 252 19.08 -4.32 1.92
CA LEU A 252 17.67 -4.20 2.26
C LEU A 252 17.13 -2.94 1.59
N VAL A 253 16.00 -3.05 0.87
CA VAL A 253 15.38 -1.92 0.15
C VAL A 253 13.87 -1.88 0.34
N VAL A 254 13.29 -0.69 0.18
CA VAL A 254 11.84 -0.48 0.19
C VAL A 254 11.28 -0.70 -1.22
N ASN A 255 10.42 -1.70 -1.39
CA ASN A 255 9.82 -2.03 -2.67
C ASN A 255 8.50 -1.28 -2.93
N GLU A 256 7.64 -1.20 -1.91
CA GLU A 256 6.30 -0.62 -2.03
C GLU A 256 5.77 -0.20 -0.66
N THR A 257 4.80 0.72 -0.64
CA THR A 257 4.06 1.10 0.56
C THR A 257 2.56 0.87 0.37
N ASN A 258 1.85 0.70 1.46
CA ASN A 258 0.40 0.54 1.47
C ASN A 258 -0.22 1.33 2.63
N ALA A 259 -0.89 2.44 2.31
CA ALA A 259 -1.64 3.25 3.29
C ALA A 259 -3.02 2.66 3.65
N ARG A 260 -3.38 1.52 3.08
CA ARG A 260 -4.61 0.78 3.37
C ARG A 260 -4.32 -0.71 3.63
N PRO A 261 -3.34 -1.01 4.49
CA PRO A 261 -3.00 -2.40 4.77
C PRO A 261 -4.18 -3.09 5.49
N THR A 262 -4.40 -4.35 5.16
CA THR A 262 -5.33 -5.19 5.93
C THR A 262 -4.72 -5.50 7.28
N VAL A 263 -5.47 -5.34 8.36
CA VAL A 263 -5.07 -5.85 9.68
C VAL A 263 -5.11 -7.37 9.62
N ASP A 264 -3.99 -8.01 9.92
CA ASP A 264 -3.83 -9.46 9.92
C ASP A 264 -4.16 -10.06 11.31
N ALA A 265 -3.90 -11.34 11.53
CA ALA A 265 -4.08 -11.98 12.82
C ALA A 265 -3.20 -11.31 13.91
N ALA A 266 -3.72 -11.20 15.13
CA ALA A 266 -3.06 -10.55 16.25
C ALA A 266 -1.65 -11.10 16.54
N THR A 267 -1.43 -12.38 16.28
CA THR A 267 -0.13 -13.07 16.46
C THR A 267 0.99 -12.55 15.54
N LYS A 268 0.67 -11.67 14.61
CA LYS A 268 1.63 -11.06 13.67
C LYS A 268 2.07 -9.66 14.10
N TYR A 269 1.58 -9.20 15.24
CA TYR A 269 1.85 -7.86 15.78
C TYR A 269 2.37 -7.96 17.21
N ASP A 270 3.02 -6.87 17.64
CA ASP A 270 3.44 -6.67 19.03
C ASP A 270 2.18 -6.59 19.93
N ASP A 271 2.31 -6.97 21.20
CA ASP A 271 1.18 -7.05 22.16
C ASP A 271 0.40 -5.73 22.30
N ASP A 272 1.05 -4.59 22.08
CA ASP A 272 0.44 -3.25 22.20
C ASP A 272 -0.16 -2.69 20.91
N PHE A 273 -0.20 -3.46 19.84
CA PHE A 273 -0.72 -3.01 18.53
C PHE A 273 -2.08 -2.32 18.62
N TYR A 274 -3.05 -2.97 19.29
CA TYR A 274 -4.40 -2.42 19.39
C TYR A 274 -4.48 -1.19 20.31
N GLY A 275 -3.60 -1.10 21.31
CA GLY A 275 -3.45 0.09 22.15
C GLY A 275 -3.01 1.29 21.33
N ARG A 276 -1.93 1.16 20.58
CA ARG A 276 -1.39 2.20 19.70
C ARG A 276 -2.38 2.61 18.60
N LEU A 277 -3.06 1.63 18.00
CA LEU A 277 -4.09 1.90 17.00
C LEU A 277 -5.25 2.71 17.59
N ALA A 278 -5.71 2.36 18.78
CA ALA A 278 -6.79 3.07 19.47
C ALA A 278 -6.39 4.51 19.84
N GLU A 279 -5.16 4.73 20.30
CA GLU A 279 -4.63 6.06 20.60
C GLU A 279 -4.52 6.94 19.34
N LEU A 280 -3.99 6.39 18.24
CA LEU A 280 -3.96 7.09 16.96
C LEU A 280 -5.36 7.50 16.50
N ILE A 281 -6.34 6.61 16.58
CA ILE A 281 -7.74 6.91 16.23
C ILE A 281 -8.33 8.01 17.10
N LYS A 282 -8.14 7.93 18.43
CA LYS A 282 -8.65 8.94 19.39
C LYS A 282 -8.02 10.31 19.15
N ARG A 283 -6.71 10.36 18.92
CA ARG A 283 -6.00 11.60 18.62
C ARG A 283 -6.51 12.21 17.31
N THR A 284 -6.64 11.42 16.24
CA THR A 284 -7.17 11.89 14.96
C THR A 284 -8.58 12.47 15.11
N ALA A 285 -9.41 11.90 15.98
CA ALA A 285 -10.75 12.44 16.27
C ALA A 285 -10.71 13.76 17.05
N ALA A 286 -9.67 14.00 17.85
CA ALA A 286 -9.52 15.21 18.66
C ALA A 286 -8.92 16.40 17.89
N ASP A 287 -8.23 16.16 16.78
CA ASP A 287 -7.56 17.18 15.95
C ASP A 287 -8.54 17.98 15.05
N THR A 288 -9.85 17.85 15.27
CA THR A 288 -10.95 18.55 14.56
C THR A 288 -11.49 19.67 15.43
#